data_ba434a1f3e503874daa6f0cceb5903aa
#
_entry.id   ba434a1f3e503874daa6f0cceb5903aa
#
_cell.length_a   1.000
_cell.length_b   1.000
_cell.length_c   1.000
_cell.angle_alpha   90.00
_cell.angle_beta   90.00
_cell.angle_gamma   90.00
#
_symmetry.space_group_name_H-M   'P 1'
#
loop_
_entity.id
_entity.type
_entity.pdbx_description
1 polymer ?
#
loop_
_entity_poly.entity_id
_entity_poly.type
_entity_poly.pdbx_seq_one_letter_code
_entity_poly.pdbx_strand_id
1 'polypeptide(L)'
;MVISTIRHNHGRFSSRTDAWSDMQGKPGPLETSCGFILLNFDSILLLQYPQGHWSFPKGHVEKGDADHHSTAKRELTEETGISEITIDGEWTHKTEYTFFKKGRETPKEVFWYLAETDELEVSLSHEHNNYLWLQFDEAEEQITFEQEKELLRSARHHLRSIGRSL
;
A
#
# COMPACT_ATOMS: atom_id res chain seq x y z
N MET A 1 29.21 41.86 -48.89
CA MET A 1 27.86 41.28 -48.99
C MET A 1 27.58 40.53 -47.72
N VAL A 2 26.94 41.21 -46.78
CA VAL A 2 26.69 40.64 -45.42
C VAL A 2 25.18 40.38 -45.36
N ILE A 3 24.80 39.11 -45.25
CA ILE A 3 23.41 38.71 -45.09
C ILE A 3 23.12 38.65 -43.57
N SER A 4 22.34 39.62 -43.11
CA SER A 4 21.82 39.67 -41.74
C SER A 4 20.68 38.69 -41.59
N THR A 5 20.86 37.67 -40.77
CA THR A 5 19.79 36.71 -40.41
C THR A 5 19.00 37.28 -39.24
N ILE A 6 17.80 37.73 -39.52
CA ILE A 6 16.83 38.15 -38.50
C ILE A 6 16.29 36.89 -37.81
N ARG A 7 16.64 36.73 -36.54
CA ARG A 7 15.99 35.70 -35.68
C ARG A 7 14.63 36.22 -35.28
N HIS A 8 13.59 35.59 -35.81
CA HIS A 8 12.24 35.76 -35.31
C HIS A 8 12.12 34.97 -33.97
N ASN A 9 11.99 35.74 -32.92
CA ASN A 9 11.67 35.21 -31.59
C ASN A 9 10.16 34.91 -31.57
N HIS A 10 9.79 33.65 -31.90
CA HIS A 10 8.41 33.21 -31.74
C HIS A 10 8.23 32.90 -30.27
N GLY A 11 7.64 33.81 -29.54
CA GLY A 11 7.10 33.55 -28.22
C GLY A 11 6.12 32.39 -28.32
N ARG A 12 6.49 31.26 -27.79
CA ARG A 12 5.60 30.12 -27.67
C ARG A 12 4.49 30.47 -26.68
N PHE A 13 3.32 30.72 -27.20
CA PHE A 13 2.10 30.57 -26.43
C PHE A 13 1.93 29.06 -26.20
N SER A 14 2.28 28.59 -25.01
CA SER A 14 1.96 27.25 -24.57
C SER A 14 0.44 27.12 -24.52
N SER A 15 -0.13 26.41 -25.47
CA SER A 15 -1.55 26.08 -25.45
C SER A 15 -1.83 25.12 -24.24
N ARG A 16 -3.06 25.11 -23.72
CA ARG A 16 -3.49 24.18 -22.70
C ARG A 16 -3.20 22.69 -23.07
N THR A 17 -3.17 22.41 -24.38
CA THR A 17 -2.83 21.09 -24.92
C THR A 17 -1.36 20.74 -24.75
N ASP A 18 -0.43 21.70 -24.82
CA ASP A 18 1.00 21.45 -24.63
C ASP A 18 1.32 21.15 -23.15
N ALA A 19 0.64 21.81 -22.21
CA ALA A 19 0.77 21.52 -20.79
C ALA A 19 0.30 20.10 -20.43
N TRP A 20 -0.71 19.56 -21.14
CA TRP A 20 -1.19 18.19 -20.95
C TRP A 20 -0.21 17.14 -21.49
N SER A 21 0.39 17.38 -22.65
CA SER A 21 1.39 16.47 -23.23
C SER A 21 2.67 16.43 -22.40
N ASP A 22 3.10 17.56 -21.85
CA ASP A 22 4.26 17.65 -20.97
C ASP A 22 4.01 16.98 -19.60
N MET A 23 2.76 16.92 -19.16
CA MET A 23 2.38 16.22 -17.92
C MET A 23 2.25 14.70 -18.08
N GLN A 24 1.95 14.20 -19.28
CA GLN A 24 1.75 12.77 -19.54
C GLN A 24 3.05 11.93 -19.44
N GLY A 25 4.21 12.56 -19.56
CA GLY A 25 5.50 11.88 -19.46
C GLY A 25 6.16 11.95 -18.08
N LYS A 26 5.59 12.70 -17.11
CA LYS A 26 6.17 12.86 -15.77
C LYS A 26 5.56 11.88 -14.78
N PRO A 27 6.40 11.23 -13.94
CA PRO A 27 5.89 10.40 -12.83
C PRO A 27 4.97 11.20 -11.92
N GLY A 28 3.95 10.55 -11.39
CA GLY A 28 3.14 11.11 -10.31
C GLY A 28 3.97 11.25 -9.02
N PRO A 29 3.47 12.00 -8.01
CA PRO A 29 4.14 12.10 -6.73
C PRO A 29 4.14 10.74 -6.01
N LEU A 30 5.18 10.49 -5.20
CA LEU A 30 5.26 9.30 -4.36
C LEU A 30 4.03 9.21 -3.44
N GLU A 31 3.36 8.09 -3.47
CA GLU A 31 2.28 7.78 -2.53
C GLU A 31 2.79 6.87 -1.40
N THR A 32 2.43 7.18 -0.18
CA THR A 32 2.79 6.40 1.01
C THR A 32 1.55 5.81 1.66
N SER A 33 1.59 4.52 1.90
CA SER A 33 0.58 3.78 2.67
C SER A 33 1.22 3.05 3.85
N CYS A 34 0.41 2.70 4.82
CA CYS A 34 0.81 1.90 5.97
C CYS A 34 -0.22 0.81 6.21
N GLY A 35 0.24 -0.38 6.61
CA GLY A 35 -0.63 -1.50 6.83
C GLY A 35 -0.09 -2.51 7.83
N PHE A 36 -0.93 -3.52 8.12
CA PHE A 36 -0.60 -4.59 9.04
C PHE A 36 -0.69 -5.95 8.39
N ILE A 37 0.28 -6.83 8.71
CA ILE A 37 0.02 -8.25 8.76
C ILE A 37 -0.60 -8.50 10.12
N LEU A 38 -1.90 -8.78 10.14
CA LEU A 38 -2.68 -8.92 11.36
C LEU A 38 -2.97 -10.39 11.64
N LEU A 39 -2.54 -10.85 12.82
CA LEU A 39 -2.79 -12.20 13.31
C LEU A 39 -3.92 -12.24 14.33
N ASN A 40 -4.73 -13.28 14.24
CA ASN A 40 -5.52 -13.79 15.32
C ASN A 40 -5.06 -15.23 15.57
N PHE A 41 -4.32 -15.47 16.65
CA PHE A 41 -3.58 -16.71 16.91
C PHE A 41 -2.64 -17.06 15.74
N ASP A 42 -2.97 -18.07 14.95
CA ASP A 42 -2.20 -18.53 13.78
C ASP A 42 -2.83 -18.15 12.43
N SER A 43 -3.91 -17.39 12.46
CA SER A 43 -4.63 -16.93 11.25
C SER A 43 -4.26 -15.51 10.88
N ILE A 44 -4.15 -15.28 9.59
CA ILE A 44 -3.83 -13.98 8.97
C ILE A 44 -5.07 -13.40 8.33
N LEU A 45 -5.33 -12.12 8.55
CA LEU A 45 -6.42 -11.40 7.89
C LEU A 45 -6.00 -10.94 6.49
N LEU A 46 -6.75 -11.37 5.50
CA LEU A 46 -6.67 -10.87 4.13
C LEU A 46 -7.97 -10.19 3.72
N LEU A 47 -7.83 -9.12 2.94
CA LEU A 47 -8.95 -8.39 2.36
C LEU A 47 -8.92 -8.52 0.84
N GLN A 48 -10.10 -8.63 0.22
CA GLN A 48 -10.24 -8.55 -1.22
C GLN A 48 -10.56 -7.12 -1.63
N TYR A 49 -9.67 -6.53 -2.41
CA TYR A 49 -9.80 -5.17 -2.94
C TYR A 49 -10.78 -5.13 -4.14
N PRO A 50 -11.31 -3.93 -4.49
CA PRO A 50 -12.32 -3.82 -5.55
C PRO A 50 -11.89 -4.41 -6.90
N GLN A 51 -10.59 -4.36 -7.21
CA GLN A 51 -10.03 -4.92 -8.45
C GLN A 51 -9.92 -6.46 -8.41
N GLY A 52 -10.23 -7.09 -7.28
CA GLY A 52 -10.24 -8.53 -7.09
C GLY A 52 -9.00 -9.13 -6.44
N HIS A 53 -7.90 -8.37 -6.29
CA HIS A 53 -6.69 -8.89 -5.65
C HIS A 53 -6.87 -9.01 -4.13
N TRP A 54 -6.14 -9.96 -3.55
CA TRP A 54 -6.09 -10.22 -2.12
C TRP A 54 -4.78 -9.70 -1.53
N SER A 55 -4.89 -8.95 -0.46
CA SER A 55 -3.76 -8.36 0.25
C SER A 55 -4.09 -8.10 1.72
N PHE A 56 -3.11 -7.57 2.45
CA PHE A 56 -3.28 -7.16 3.84
C PHE A 56 -4.01 -5.81 3.96
N PRO A 57 -4.64 -5.52 5.11
CA PRO A 57 -5.21 -4.19 5.38
C PRO A 57 -4.14 -3.10 5.32
N LYS A 58 -4.39 -2.05 4.57
CA LYS A 58 -3.51 -0.88 4.45
C LYS A 58 -4.26 0.32 3.89
N GLY A 59 -3.73 1.49 4.11
CA GLY A 59 -4.23 2.69 3.46
C GLY A 59 -3.26 3.87 3.53
N HIS A 60 -3.67 4.97 2.91
CA HIS A 60 -2.85 6.14 2.70
C HIS A 60 -2.59 6.93 3.99
N VAL A 61 -1.37 7.47 4.10
CA VAL A 61 -1.05 8.48 5.10
C VAL A 61 -1.90 9.72 4.85
N GLU A 62 -2.53 10.21 5.90
CA GLU A 62 -3.30 11.46 5.89
C GLU A 62 -2.65 12.52 6.77
N LYS A 63 -2.94 13.78 6.47
CA LYS A 63 -2.33 14.95 7.14
C LYS A 63 -2.51 14.96 8.66
N GLY A 64 -3.57 14.34 9.19
CA GLY A 64 -3.85 14.28 10.62
C GLY A 64 -3.16 13.13 11.36
N ASP A 65 -2.49 12.23 10.64
CA ASP A 65 -1.84 11.06 11.22
C ASP A 65 -0.54 11.48 11.94
N ALA A 66 -0.40 11.05 13.20
CA ALA A 66 0.76 11.42 14.02
C ALA A 66 2.05 10.72 13.55
N ASP A 67 1.93 9.46 13.11
CA ASP A 67 3.01 8.61 12.61
C ASP A 67 2.45 7.47 11.73
N HIS A 68 3.33 6.63 11.19
CA HIS A 68 2.93 5.52 10.34
C HIS A 68 2.13 4.43 11.09
N HIS A 69 2.40 4.19 12.37
CA HIS A 69 1.58 3.29 13.18
C HIS A 69 0.16 3.81 13.32
N SER A 70 0.00 5.12 13.51
CA SER A 70 -1.32 5.76 13.59
C SER A 70 -2.09 5.64 12.29
N THR A 71 -1.41 5.81 11.15
CA THR A 71 -2.01 5.58 9.83
C THR A 71 -2.51 4.15 9.69
N ALA A 72 -1.64 3.17 9.99
CA ALA A 72 -1.99 1.77 9.86
C ALA A 72 -3.17 1.37 10.77
N LYS A 73 -3.20 1.88 12.01
CA LYS A 73 -4.31 1.65 12.95
C LYS A 73 -5.61 2.27 12.47
N ARG A 74 -5.57 3.51 12.00
CA ARG A 74 -6.75 4.21 11.50
C ARG A 74 -7.33 3.46 10.30
N GLU A 75 -6.50 3.10 9.34
CA GLU A 75 -6.93 2.35 8.15
C GLU A 75 -7.49 0.96 8.51
N LEU A 76 -6.85 0.25 9.43
CA LEU A 76 -7.37 -1.04 9.90
C LEU A 76 -8.78 -0.90 10.48
N THR A 77 -9.00 0.10 11.33
CA THR A 77 -10.32 0.35 11.93
C THR A 77 -11.35 0.76 10.89
N GLU A 78 -10.98 1.63 9.95
CA GLU A 78 -11.86 2.05 8.86
C GLU A 78 -12.25 0.89 7.94
N GLU A 79 -11.29 0.02 7.61
CA GLU A 79 -11.50 -1.10 6.68
C GLU A 79 -12.19 -2.31 7.31
N THR A 80 -12.00 -2.56 8.60
CA THR A 80 -12.40 -3.83 9.25
C THR A 80 -13.18 -3.68 10.54
N GLY A 81 -13.21 -2.51 11.14
CA GLY A 81 -13.77 -2.29 12.48
C GLY A 81 -12.88 -2.76 13.64
N ILE A 82 -11.76 -3.40 13.36
CA ILE A 82 -10.83 -3.87 14.39
C ILE A 82 -10.01 -2.70 14.92
N SER A 83 -9.99 -2.54 16.25
CA SER A 83 -9.27 -1.45 16.92
C SER A 83 -8.33 -1.92 18.04
N GLU A 84 -8.62 -3.06 18.66
CA GLU A 84 -7.83 -3.60 19.77
C GLU A 84 -6.72 -4.51 19.24
N ILE A 85 -5.52 -3.95 19.12
CA ILE A 85 -4.36 -4.66 18.59
C ILE A 85 -3.13 -4.47 19.45
N THR A 86 -2.21 -5.43 19.40
CA THR A 86 -0.86 -5.34 19.96
C THR A 86 0.15 -5.39 18.83
N ILE A 87 0.95 -4.34 18.70
CA ILE A 87 1.97 -4.24 17.64
C ILE A 87 3.26 -4.92 18.12
N ASP A 88 3.83 -5.78 17.26
CA ASP A 88 5.19 -6.30 17.43
C ASP A 88 6.18 -5.24 16.91
N GLY A 89 6.88 -4.59 17.84
CA GLY A 89 7.83 -3.53 17.51
C GLY A 89 9.14 -4.00 16.88
N GLU A 90 9.39 -5.30 16.83
CA GLU A 90 10.64 -5.89 16.33
C GLU A 90 10.60 -6.20 14.82
N TRP A 91 9.44 -6.12 14.19
CA TRP A 91 9.28 -6.41 12.78
C TRP A 91 8.66 -5.24 12.04
N THR A 92 9.38 -4.71 11.05
CA THR A 92 8.90 -3.71 10.10
C THR A 92 9.50 -3.98 8.73
N HIS A 93 8.73 -3.77 7.68
CA HIS A 93 9.20 -3.88 6.30
C HIS A 93 8.59 -2.79 5.43
N LYS A 94 9.27 -2.48 4.35
CA LYS A 94 8.79 -1.56 3.31
C LYS A 94 8.77 -2.28 1.98
N THR A 95 7.66 -2.16 1.26
CA THR A 95 7.54 -2.56 -0.14
C THR A 95 7.40 -1.35 -1.04
N GLU A 96 7.93 -1.45 -2.25
CA GLU A 96 7.88 -0.37 -3.23
C GLU A 96 7.43 -0.93 -4.58
N TYR A 97 6.58 -0.19 -5.26
CA TYR A 97 6.14 -0.51 -6.61
C TYR A 97 5.66 0.75 -7.34
N THR A 98 5.52 0.62 -8.65
CA THR A 98 4.95 1.67 -9.49
C THR A 98 3.63 1.20 -10.07
N PHE A 99 2.65 2.07 -10.11
CA PHE A 99 1.35 1.79 -10.71
C PHE A 99 0.89 2.97 -11.57
N PHE A 100 -0.07 2.73 -12.44
CA PHE A 100 -0.65 3.79 -13.26
C PHE A 100 -1.84 4.42 -12.55
N LYS A 101 -1.79 5.74 -12.39
CA LYS A 101 -2.86 6.55 -11.84
C LYS A 101 -3.11 7.73 -12.74
N LYS A 102 -4.32 7.85 -13.28
CA LYS A 102 -4.70 8.93 -14.22
C LYS A 102 -3.71 9.05 -15.40
N GLY A 103 -3.30 7.91 -15.97
CA GLY A 103 -2.37 7.86 -17.09
C GLY A 103 -0.91 8.18 -16.78
N ARG A 104 -0.53 8.25 -15.49
CA ARG A 104 0.84 8.56 -15.05
C ARG A 104 1.40 7.40 -14.23
N GLU A 105 2.66 7.06 -14.48
CA GLU A 105 3.42 6.17 -13.59
C GLU A 105 3.55 6.86 -12.23
N THR A 106 3.07 6.19 -11.19
CA THR A 106 3.05 6.73 -9.84
C THR A 106 3.81 5.77 -8.93
N PRO A 107 4.91 6.22 -8.30
CA PRO A 107 5.64 5.41 -7.34
C PRO A 107 4.83 5.31 -6.05
N LYS A 108 4.87 4.14 -5.45
CA LYS A 108 4.23 3.87 -4.16
C LYS A 108 5.15 3.09 -3.25
N GLU A 109 5.16 3.50 -1.98
CA GLU A 109 5.77 2.75 -0.88
C GLU A 109 4.70 2.37 0.14
N VAL A 110 4.86 1.21 0.73
CA VAL A 110 4.00 0.75 1.82
C VAL A 110 4.86 0.31 2.99
N PHE A 111 4.61 0.90 4.15
CA PHE A 111 5.24 0.48 5.41
C PHE A 111 4.35 -0.56 6.08
N TRP A 112 4.92 -1.71 6.38
CA TRP A 112 4.22 -2.85 6.94
C TRP A 112 4.66 -3.13 8.36
N TYR A 113 3.70 -3.41 9.20
CA TYR A 113 3.88 -3.75 10.61
C TYR A 113 3.20 -5.08 10.91
N LEU A 114 3.64 -5.71 11.97
CA LEU A 114 3.07 -6.96 12.47
C LEU A 114 2.27 -6.67 13.72
N ALA A 115 1.05 -7.16 13.79
CA ALA A 115 0.18 -6.97 14.94
C ALA A 115 -0.68 -8.20 15.20
N GLU A 116 -1.17 -8.30 16.44
CA GLU A 116 -2.09 -9.35 16.88
C GLU A 116 -3.36 -8.75 17.45
N THR A 117 -4.46 -9.47 17.29
CA THR A 117 -5.76 -9.12 17.84
C THR A 117 -6.49 -10.36 18.34
N ASP A 118 -7.35 -10.16 19.35
CA ASP A 118 -8.31 -11.15 19.80
C ASP A 118 -9.66 -11.02 19.07
N GLU A 119 -9.83 -9.96 18.29
CA GLU A 119 -11.06 -9.69 17.53
C GLU A 119 -11.09 -10.51 16.24
N LEU A 120 -12.12 -11.31 16.05
CA LEU A 120 -12.36 -12.09 14.81
C LEU A 120 -13.41 -11.47 13.92
N GLU A 121 -14.32 -10.70 14.50
CA GLU A 121 -15.43 -10.09 13.76
C GLU A 121 -14.92 -8.93 12.90
N VAL A 122 -15.23 -9.00 11.62
CA VAL A 122 -14.83 -8.01 10.63
C VAL A 122 -16.07 -7.34 10.05
N SER A 123 -16.13 -6.01 10.18
CA SER A 123 -17.11 -5.17 9.51
C SER A 123 -16.43 -4.45 8.36
N LEU A 124 -16.56 -5.02 7.14
CA LEU A 124 -15.90 -4.46 5.96
C LEU A 124 -16.44 -3.09 5.60
N SER A 125 -15.52 -2.18 5.24
CA SER A 125 -15.89 -0.96 4.54
C SER A 125 -16.42 -1.29 3.13
N HIS A 126 -17.13 -0.35 2.51
CA HIS A 126 -17.62 -0.50 1.14
C HIS A 126 -16.48 -0.55 0.08
N GLU A 127 -15.25 -0.26 0.47
CA GLU A 127 -14.06 -0.33 -0.40
C GLU A 127 -13.52 -1.73 -0.59
N HIS A 128 -14.03 -2.73 0.18
CA HIS A 128 -13.55 -4.10 0.10
C HIS A 128 -14.70 -5.06 -0.19
N ASN A 129 -14.41 -6.07 -1.02
CA ASN A 129 -15.41 -7.04 -1.47
C ASN A 129 -15.59 -8.20 -0.48
N ASN A 130 -14.52 -8.62 0.18
CA ASN A 130 -14.53 -9.79 1.06
C ASN A 130 -13.34 -9.79 2.00
N TYR A 131 -13.36 -10.69 2.98
CA TYR A 131 -12.24 -10.95 3.87
C TYR A 131 -12.10 -12.43 4.18
N LEU A 132 -10.89 -12.85 4.54
CA LEU A 132 -10.59 -14.21 4.97
C LEU A 132 -9.61 -14.19 6.14
N TRP A 133 -9.84 -15.07 7.11
CA TRP A 133 -8.84 -15.45 8.10
C TRP A 133 -8.25 -16.78 7.66
N LEU A 134 -6.96 -16.81 7.32
CA LEU A 134 -6.29 -17.99 6.79
C LEU A 134 -5.01 -18.29 7.58
N GLN A 135 -4.67 -19.57 7.70
CA GLN A 135 -3.36 -19.98 8.20
C GLN A 135 -2.27 -19.58 7.21
N PHE A 136 -1.01 -19.56 7.64
CA PHE A 136 0.09 -19.03 6.85
C PHE A 136 0.22 -19.65 5.46
N ASP A 137 0.16 -20.98 5.33
CA ASP A 137 0.28 -21.62 4.01
C ASP A 137 -0.87 -21.26 3.08
N GLU A 138 -2.10 -21.24 3.59
CA GLU A 138 -3.28 -20.86 2.82
C GLU A 138 -3.30 -19.37 2.49
N ALA A 139 -2.85 -18.52 3.42
CA ALA A 139 -2.73 -17.08 3.19
C ALA A 139 -1.71 -16.78 2.11
N GLU A 140 -0.56 -17.46 2.12
CA GLU A 140 0.45 -17.31 1.09
C GLU A 140 -0.07 -17.69 -0.31
N GLU A 141 -0.84 -18.76 -0.42
CA GLU A 141 -1.50 -19.14 -1.67
C GLU A 141 -2.54 -18.11 -2.13
N GLN A 142 -3.31 -17.56 -1.18
CA GLN A 142 -4.40 -16.62 -1.49
C GLN A 142 -3.91 -15.23 -1.90
N ILE A 143 -2.81 -14.74 -1.34
CA ILE A 143 -2.24 -13.43 -1.68
C ILE A 143 -1.93 -13.36 -3.17
N THR A 144 -2.32 -12.27 -3.81
CA THR A 144 -2.21 -12.13 -5.26
C THR A 144 -0.79 -11.83 -5.74
N PHE A 145 -0.07 -10.93 -5.03
CA PHE A 145 1.23 -10.44 -5.49
C PHE A 145 2.40 -11.13 -4.80
N GLU A 146 3.40 -11.52 -5.58
CA GLU A 146 4.60 -12.24 -5.07
C GLU A 146 5.36 -11.43 -4.00
N GLN A 147 5.46 -10.12 -4.16
CA GLN A 147 6.12 -9.25 -3.19
C GLN A 147 5.47 -9.34 -1.80
N GLU A 148 4.16 -9.48 -1.74
CA GLU A 148 3.43 -9.60 -0.48
C GLU A 148 3.47 -11.03 0.09
N LYS A 149 3.61 -12.04 -0.77
CA LYS A 149 3.91 -13.42 -0.33
C LYS A 149 5.27 -13.49 0.37
N GLU A 150 6.28 -12.83 -0.19
CA GLU A 150 7.61 -12.71 0.43
C GLU A 150 7.56 -11.97 1.77
N LEU A 151 6.74 -10.93 1.85
CA LEU A 151 6.49 -10.19 3.07
C LEU A 151 5.91 -11.11 4.16
N LEU A 152 4.93 -11.94 3.83
CA LEU A 152 4.34 -12.90 4.75
C LEU A 152 5.36 -13.95 5.22
N ARG A 153 6.20 -14.45 4.32
CA ARG A 153 7.29 -15.38 4.67
C ARG A 153 8.27 -14.75 5.67
N SER A 154 8.62 -13.48 5.48
CA SER A 154 9.47 -12.74 6.39
C SER A 154 8.85 -12.61 7.79
N ALA A 155 7.57 -12.27 7.86
CA ALA A 155 6.84 -12.20 9.12
C ALA A 155 6.79 -13.55 9.83
N ARG A 156 6.52 -14.63 9.09
CA ARG A 156 6.52 -16.00 9.62
C ARG A 156 7.89 -16.39 10.17
N HIS A 157 8.95 -16.08 9.45
CA HIS A 157 10.32 -16.32 9.89
C HIS A 157 10.62 -15.61 11.21
N HIS A 158 10.26 -14.34 11.32
CA HIS A 158 10.39 -13.56 12.53
C HIS A 158 9.62 -14.21 13.71
N LEU A 159 8.36 -14.56 13.52
CA LEU A 159 7.53 -15.17 14.55
C LEU A 159 8.10 -16.52 15.03
N ARG A 160 8.60 -17.33 14.12
CA ARG A 160 9.30 -18.59 14.48
C ARG A 160 10.57 -18.33 15.27
N SER A 161 11.32 -17.28 14.93
CA SER A 161 12.55 -16.92 15.62
C SER A 161 12.33 -16.51 17.08
N ILE A 162 11.14 -16.03 17.41
CA ILE A 162 10.73 -15.68 18.78
C ILE A 162 9.91 -16.77 19.47
N GLY A 163 9.88 -17.99 18.90
CA GLY A 163 9.31 -19.17 19.51
C GLY A 163 7.87 -19.50 19.13
N ARG A 164 7.28 -18.83 18.14
CA ARG A 164 5.93 -19.16 17.66
C ARG A 164 5.96 -20.39 16.76
N SER A 165 5.04 -21.32 16.99
CA SER A 165 4.84 -22.51 16.16
C SER A 165 3.80 -22.24 15.08
N LEU A 166 4.24 -21.80 13.92
CA LEU A 166 3.38 -21.38 12.81
C LEU A 166 3.73 -22.09 11.51
#